data_cc74eef2b1342e081c37ab77440771e7
#
_entry.id   cc74eef2b1342e081c37ab77440771e7
#
_cell.length_a   1.000
_cell.length_b   1.000
_cell.length_c   1.000
_cell.angle_alpha   90.00
_cell.angle_beta   90.00
_cell.angle_gamma   90.00
#
_symmetry.space_group_name_H-M   'P 1'
#
loop_
_entity.id
_entity.type
_entity.pdbx_description
1 polymer ?
#
loop_
_entity_poly.entity_id
_entity_poly.type
_entity_poly.pdbx_seq_one_letter_code
_entity_poly.pdbx_strand_id
1 'polypeptide(L)'
;MFATIYVPNFYLQAATRYQPELRGKPVALIEEHERKPVIIQLNDAAEKTGIRKGMTPSQALARCLSVVIKARAHMQEESIEEILVQCAVTLSPFVETTAAGICTVQLTANRNFSEKACYGESVPRRISRVIQHLAECEIRAQAAIAPTPDTSLFAAHLARPVLQVEDAKEFLAPLPIETLGKGLLSWC
;
A
#
# COMPACT_ATOMS: atom_id res chain seq x y z
N MET A 1 16.25 -0.88 -13.21
CA MET A 1 14.80 -0.61 -13.17
C MET A 1 14.25 -1.22 -11.91
N PHE A 2 13.33 -0.54 -11.26
CA PHE A 2 12.72 -0.97 -9.99
C PHE A 2 11.21 -0.96 -10.11
N ALA A 3 10.55 -1.83 -9.34
CA ALA A 3 9.12 -1.79 -9.15
C ALA A 3 8.83 -1.75 -7.66
N THR A 4 7.94 -0.85 -7.24
CA THR A 4 7.44 -0.81 -5.87
C THR A 4 5.98 -1.20 -5.86
N ILE A 5 5.62 -2.14 -5.00
CA ILE A 5 4.25 -2.53 -4.69
C ILE A 5 3.88 -1.87 -3.36
N TYR A 6 2.76 -1.17 -3.33
CA TYR A 6 2.29 -0.42 -2.18
C TYR A 6 0.84 -0.81 -1.83
N VAL A 7 0.60 -1.10 -0.57
CA VAL A 7 -0.73 -1.39 -0.01
C VAL A 7 -1.22 -0.16 0.76
N PRO A 8 -2.11 0.66 0.18
CA PRO A 8 -2.64 1.84 0.86
C PRO A 8 -3.40 1.47 2.14
N ASN A 9 -3.26 2.29 3.19
CA ASN A 9 -3.91 2.04 4.48
C ASN A 9 -3.71 0.60 4.97
N PHE A 10 -2.47 0.12 4.92
CA PHE A 10 -2.07 -1.26 5.18
C PHE A 10 -2.71 -1.84 6.45
N TYR A 11 -2.55 -1.18 7.60
CA TYR A 11 -3.08 -1.65 8.87
C TYR A 11 -4.61 -1.72 8.88
N LEU A 12 -5.27 -0.76 8.23
CA LEU A 12 -6.73 -0.77 8.12
C LEU A 12 -7.20 -1.90 7.19
N GLN A 13 -6.50 -2.15 6.08
CA GLN A 13 -6.82 -3.29 5.22
C GLN A 13 -6.64 -4.62 5.98
N ALA A 14 -5.57 -4.78 6.74
CA ALA A 14 -5.34 -5.96 7.57
C ALA A 14 -6.49 -6.19 8.56
N ALA A 15 -6.88 -5.15 9.29
CA ALA A 15 -7.94 -5.24 10.30
C ALA A 15 -9.35 -5.48 9.71
N THR A 16 -9.57 -5.22 8.42
CA THR A 16 -10.91 -5.31 7.79
C THR A 16 -11.01 -6.34 6.67
N ARG A 17 -9.91 -7.01 6.31
CA ARG A 17 -9.79 -7.89 5.14
C ARG A 17 -10.89 -8.95 5.04
N TYR A 18 -11.23 -9.60 6.15
CA TYR A 18 -12.23 -10.66 6.18
C TYR A 18 -13.60 -10.20 6.70
N GLN A 19 -13.89 -8.90 6.59
CA GLN A 19 -15.13 -8.29 7.10
C GLN A 19 -15.86 -7.53 5.99
N PRO A 20 -16.47 -8.24 5.04
CA PRO A 20 -17.16 -7.62 3.89
C PRO A 20 -18.31 -6.70 4.34
N GLU A 21 -18.89 -6.93 5.53
CA GLU A 21 -19.93 -6.10 6.12
C GLU A 21 -19.47 -4.69 6.49
N LEU A 22 -18.17 -4.43 6.53
CA LEU A 22 -17.57 -3.10 6.75
C LEU A 22 -17.35 -2.32 5.45
N ARG A 23 -17.56 -2.94 4.30
CA ARG A 23 -17.43 -2.25 3.00
C ARG A 23 -18.42 -1.10 2.93
N GLY A 24 -17.90 0.11 2.68
CA GLY A 24 -18.71 1.34 2.59
C GLY A 24 -19.12 1.96 3.92
N LYS A 25 -18.92 1.30 5.06
CA LYS A 25 -19.13 1.92 6.38
C LYS A 25 -17.93 2.79 6.78
N PRO A 26 -18.14 3.84 7.57
CA PRO A 26 -17.05 4.60 8.17
C PRO A 26 -16.29 3.72 9.17
N VAL A 27 -14.99 3.47 8.91
CA VAL A 27 -14.11 2.66 9.76
C VAL A 27 -12.87 3.46 10.11
N ALA A 28 -12.49 3.43 11.37
CA ALA A 28 -11.27 4.02 11.89
C ALA A 28 -10.48 2.98 12.71
N LEU A 29 -9.15 3.07 12.65
CA LEU A 29 -8.22 2.15 13.30
C LEU A 29 -7.48 2.85 14.42
N ILE A 30 -7.32 2.18 15.54
CA ILE A 30 -6.55 2.63 16.70
C ILE A 30 -5.42 1.64 17.03
N GLU A 31 -4.40 2.13 17.75
CA GLU A 31 -3.42 1.28 18.44
C GLU A 31 -3.98 0.97 19.84
N GLU A 32 -4.23 -0.32 20.12
CA GLU A 32 -4.93 -0.74 21.34
C GLU A 32 -4.10 -0.57 22.61
N HIS A 33 -2.77 -0.71 22.48
CA HIS A 33 -1.87 -0.71 23.64
C HIS A 33 -1.45 0.68 24.13
N GLU A 34 -1.94 1.74 23.53
CA GLU A 34 -1.65 3.10 23.96
C GLU A 34 -2.53 3.53 25.14
N ARG A 35 -1.92 4.22 26.12
CA ARG A 35 -2.64 4.79 27.27
C ARG A 35 -3.77 5.75 26.87
N LYS A 36 -3.64 6.39 25.71
CA LYS A 36 -4.64 7.26 25.09
C LYS A 36 -4.72 6.90 23.62
N PRO A 37 -5.56 5.91 23.26
CA PRO A 37 -5.67 5.48 21.88
C PRO A 37 -6.15 6.66 21.00
N VAL A 38 -5.49 6.82 19.86
CA VAL A 38 -5.87 7.77 18.82
C VAL A 38 -6.04 7.06 17.50
N ILE A 39 -6.82 7.66 16.62
CA ILE A 39 -7.01 7.15 15.27
C ILE A 39 -5.71 7.29 14.47
N ILE A 40 -5.16 6.17 14.04
CA ILE A 40 -3.93 6.08 13.23
C ILE A 40 -4.22 5.97 11.74
N GLN A 41 -5.30 5.25 11.36
CA GLN A 41 -5.78 5.15 9.98
C GLN A 41 -7.31 5.18 9.94
N LEU A 42 -7.87 5.57 8.79
CA LEU A 42 -9.31 5.60 8.55
C LEU A 42 -9.58 5.46 7.05
N ASN A 43 -10.78 5.00 6.69
CA ASN A 43 -11.21 4.93 5.29
C ASN A 43 -11.86 6.24 4.83
N ASP A 44 -12.03 6.37 3.51
CA ASP A 44 -12.65 7.55 2.89
C ASP A 44 -14.07 7.84 3.43
N ALA A 45 -14.83 6.79 3.79
CA ALA A 45 -16.16 6.95 4.36
C ALA A 45 -16.11 7.65 5.72
N ALA A 46 -15.15 7.27 6.59
CA ALA A 46 -14.92 7.94 7.87
C ALA A 46 -14.38 9.37 7.68
N GLU A 47 -13.48 9.56 6.72
CA GLU A 47 -12.92 10.88 6.42
C GLU A 47 -13.97 11.88 5.97
N LYS A 48 -14.94 11.45 5.15
CA LYS A 48 -16.07 12.25 4.69
C LYS A 48 -17.00 12.70 5.83
N THR A 49 -17.04 11.97 6.95
CA THR A 49 -17.81 12.39 8.15
C THR A 49 -17.08 13.38 9.04
N GLY A 50 -15.89 13.83 8.63
CA GLY A 50 -15.07 14.78 9.38
C GLY A 50 -14.16 14.14 10.43
N ILE A 51 -14.06 12.81 10.46
CA ILE A 51 -13.09 12.11 11.31
C ILE A 51 -11.69 12.32 10.72
N ARG A 52 -10.66 12.45 11.58
CA ARG A 52 -9.25 12.68 11.19
C ARG A 52 -8.32 11.82 12.05
N LYS A 53 -7.13 11.51 11.51
CA LYS A 53 -6.03 10.92 12.28
C LYS A 53 -5.71 11.80 13.49
N GLY A 54 -5.33 11.17 14.61
CA GLY A 54 -5.04 11.84 15.87
C GLY A 54 -6.25 12.12 16.76
N MET A 55 -7.48 11.96 16.27
CA MET A 55 -8.69 12.04 17.10
C MET A 55 -8.77 10.84 18.04
N THR A 56 -9.33 11.05 19.24
CA THR A 56 -9.69 9.94 20.12
C THR A 56 -10.95 9.22 19.62
N PRO A 57 -11.20 7.96 20.03
CA PRO A 57 -12.43 7.24 19.72
C PRO A 57 -13.70 8.03 20.08
N SER A 58 -13.71 8.69 21.24
CA SER A 58 -14.85 9.51 21.67
C SER A 58 -15.10 10.71 20.76
N GLN A 59 -14.03 11.37 20.28
CA GLN A 59 -14.14 12.47 19.32
C GLN A 59 -14.66 11.98 17.97
N ALA A 60 -14.23 10.79 17.52
CA ALA A 60 -14.73 10.19 16.30
C ALA A 60 -16.21 9.83 16.38
N LEU A 61 -16.65 9.22 17.49
CA LEU A 61 -18.05 8.90 17.75
C LEU A 61 -18.93 10.15 17.82
N ALA A 62 -18.42 11.26 18.39
CA ALA A 62 -19.11 12.53 18.39
C ALA A 62 -19.33 13.12 16.98
N ARG A 63 -18.45 12.76 16.01
CA ARG A 63 -18.58 13.16 14.60
C ARG A 63 -19.50 12.25 13.81
N CYS A 64 -19.42 10.94 14.09
CA CYS A 64 -20.19 9.92 13.39
C CYS A 64 -20.51 8.76 14.33
N LEU A 65 -21.78 8.67 14.76
CA LEU A 65 -22.24 7.62 15.67
C LEU A 65 -22.12 6.21 15.06
N SER A 66 -22.15 6.11 13.74
CA SER A 66 -22.05 4.83 13.03
C SER A 66 -20.60 4.42 12.70
N VAL A 67 -19.59 5.17 13.15
CA VAL A 67 -18.21 4.79 12.92
C VAL A 67 -17.85 3.49 13.64
N VAL A 68 -17.22 2.59 12.92
CA VAL A 68 -16.68 1.36 13.50
C VAL A 68 -15.23 1.60 13.88
N ILE A 69 -14.92 1.49 15.17
CA ILE A 69 -13.55 1.58 15.68
C ILE A 69 -12.98 0.17 15.76
N LYS A 70 -11.83 -0.05 15.12
CA LYS A 70 -11.09 -1.32 15.13
C LYS A 70 -9.71 -1.12 15.75
N ALA A 71 -9.21 -2.14 16.41
CA ALA A 71 -7.80 -2.22 16.79
C ALA A 71 -6.96 -2.81 15.64
N ARG A 72 -5.65 -2.62 15.69
CA ARG A 72 -4.71 -3.30 14.78
C ARG A 72 -4.81 -4.81 14.91
N ALA A 73 -4.55 -5.49 13.81
CA ALA A 73 -4.67 -6.94 13.70
C ALA A 73 -3.31 -7.53 13.25
N HIS A 74 -2.35 -7.62 14.20
CA HIS A 74 -0.95 -7.97 13.91
C HIS A 74 -0.80 -9.27 13.11
N MET A 75 -1.56 -10.33 13.46
CA MET A 75 -1.52 -11.60 12.71
C MET A 75 -1.94 -11.43 11.24
N GLN A 76 -2.92 -10.57 10.96
CA GLN A 76 -3.35 -10.27 9.61
C GLN A 76 -2.34 -9.37 8.87
N GLU A 77 -1.67 -8.48 9.61
CA GLU A 77 -0.59 -7.65 9.08
C GLU A 77 0.57 -8.52 8.59
N GLU A 78 1.04 -9.44 9.43
CA GLU A 78 2.07 -10.44 9.08
C GLU A 78 1.65 -11.28 7.87
N SER A 79 0.40 -11.76 7.85
CA SER A 79 -0.12 -12.53 6.71
C SER A 79 -0.12 -11.74 5.39
N ILE A 80 -0.46 -10.45 5.42
CA ILE A 80 -0.41 -9.60 4.21
C ILE A 80 1.03 -9.36 3.78
N GLU A 81 1.94 -9.11 4.71
CA GLU A 81 3.36 -8.92 4.40
C GLU A 81 3.96 -10.17 3.75
N GLU A 82 3.65 -11.34 4.27
CA GLU A 82 4.11 -12.61 3.72
C GLU A 82 3.60 -12.82 2.28
N ILE A 83 2.31 -12.60 2.03
CA ILE A 83 1.72 -12.67 0.68
C ILE A 83 2.38 -11.64 -0.25
N LEU A 84 2.61 -10.42 0.22
CA LEU A 84 3.23 -9.36 -0.56
C LEU A 84 4.65 -9.74 -1.00
N VAL A 85 5.47 -10.26 -0.07
CA VAL A 85 6.83 -10.74 -0.36
C VAL A 85 6.80 -11.92 -1.33
N GLN A 86 5.93 -12.90 -1.11
CA GLN A 86 5.77 -14.04 -2.03
C GLN A 86 5.43 -13.59 -3.44
N CYS A 87 4.50 -12.63 -3.58
CA CYS A 87 4.18 -12.03 -4.88
C CYS A 87 5.37 -11.30 -5.49
N ALA A 88 6.09 -10.51 -4.70
CA ALA A 88 7.24 -9.73 -5.15
C ALA A 88 8.39 -10.62 -5.67
N VAL A 89 8.66 -11.74 -4.99
CA VAL A 89 9.69 -12.71 -5.39
C VAL A 89 9.39 -13.34 -6.76
N THR A 90 8.11 -13.43 -7.18
CA THR A 90 7.76 -13.90 -8.53
C THR A 90 8.24 -12.95 -9.65
N LEU A 91 8.47 -11.69 -9.32
CA LEU A 91 8.98 -10.69 -10.26
C LEU A 91 10.50 -10.72 -10.36
N SER A 92 11.19 -10.86 -9.23
CA SER A 92 12.66 -10.95 -9.11
C SER A 92 13.04 -11.45 -7.71
N PRO A 93 14.18 -12.15 -7.55
CA PRO A 93 14.68 -12.55 -6.24
C PRO A 93 15.23 -11.38 -5.41
N PHE A 94 15.48 -10.22 -6.02
CA PHE A 94 16.00 -9.04 -5.34
C PHE A 94 14.82 -8.18 -4.85
N VAL A 95 14.37 -8.51 -3.65
CA VAL A 95 13.21 -7.91 -2.99
C VAL A 95 13.65 -7.26 -1.69
N GLU A 96 13.16 -6.06 -1.43
CA GLU A 96 13.34 -5.31 -0.19
C GLU A 96 11.98 -4.91 0.37
N THR A 97 11.71 -5.31 1.61
CA THR A 97 10.58 -4.80 2.40
C THR A 97 11.00 -3.47 3.02
N THR A 98 10.61 -2.39 2.36
CA THR A 98 11.00 -1.04 2.76
C THR A 98 10.23 -0.59 4.01
N ALA A 99 8.96 -0.96 4.13
CA ALA A 99 8.09 -0.72 5.28
C ALA A 99 6.83 -1.59 5.21
N ALA A 100 6.02 -1.50 6.27
CA ALA A 100 4.74 -2.20 6.35
C ALA A 100 3.85 -1.91 5.12
N GLY A 101 3.53 -2.96 4.36
CA GLY A 101 2.76 -2.86 3.13
C GLY A 101 3.52 -2.26 1.94
N ILE A 102 4.85 -2.16 1.99
CA ILE A 102 5.66 -1.66 0.88
C ILE A 102 6.80 -2.63 0.56
N CYS A 103 6.84 -3.06 -0.69
CA CYS A 103 7.84 -3.97 -1.18
C CYS A 103 8.46 -3.42 -2.47
N THR A 104 9.78 -3.22 -2.49
CA THR A 104 10.52 -2.77 -3.66
C THR A 104 11.29 -3.92 -4.27
N VAL A 105 11.21 -4.07 -5.58
CA VAL A 105 11.80 -5.15 -6.36
C VAL A 105 12.77 -4.56 -7.37
N GLN A 106 14.01 -5.04 -7.38
CA GLN A 106 14.95 -4.72 -8.44
C GLN A 106 14.70 -5.64 -9.64
N LEU A 107 14.19 -5.05 -10.71
CA LEU A 107 13.94 -5.75 -11.97
C LEU A 107 15.24 -5.79 -12.78
N THR A 108 16.03 -6.83 -12.59
CA THR A 108 17.24 -7.05 -13.39
C THR A 108 16.88 -7.54 -14.79
N ALA A 109 17.60 -7.05 -15.80
CA ALA A 109 17.55 -7.59 -17.16
C ALA A 109 18.26 -8.96 -17.27
N ASN A 110 18.19 -9.80 -16.25
CA ASN A 110 18.89 -11.08 -16.22
C ASN A 110 18.14 -12.08 -17.10
N ARG A 111 18.67 -12.35 -18.27
CA ARG A 111 18.12 -13.32 -19.24
C ARG A 111 17.87 -14.70 -18.62
N ASN A 112 18.66 -15.10 -17.63
CA ASN A 112 18.60 -16.43 -17.03
C ASN A 112 17.42 -16.66 -16.07
N PHE A 113 16.87 -15.61 -15.45
CA PHE A 113 15.69 -15.74 -14.55
C PHE A 113 14.39 -15.64 -15.32
N SER A 114 14.42 -14.98 -16.50
CA SER A 114 13.26 -14.78 -17.38
C SER A 114 12.94 -16.04 -18.23
N GLU A 115 13.90 -16.95 -18.43
CA GLU A 115 13.73 -18.05 -19.40
C GLU A 115 12.79 -19.18 -18.98
N LYS A 116 12.45 -19.29 -17.68
CA LYS A 116 11.51 -20.34 -17.21
C LYS A 116 10.08 -19.86 -16.87
N ALA A 117 9.85 -18.55 -16.81
CA ALA A 117 8.59 -18.03 -16.31
C ALA A 117 7.88 -17.02 -17.23
N CYS A 118 7.57 -17.33 -18.45
CA CYS A 118 6.82 -16.50 -19.41
C CYS A 118 7.67 -15.80 -20.47
N TYR A 119 8.04 -16.54 -21.50
CA TYR A 119 8.48 -16.00 -22.79
C TYR A 119 7.52 -14.89 -23.29
N GLY A 120 8.02 -13.66 -23.40
CA GLY A 120 7.38 -12.56 -24.14
C GLY A 120 6.48 -11.62 -23.36
N GLU A 121 6.31 -11.76 -22.03
CA GLU A 121 5.46 -10.82 -21.28
C GLU A 121 6.23 -9.58 -20.82
N SER A 122 5.66 -8.40 -21.09
CA SER A 122 6.23 -7.12 -20.66
C SER A 122 6.20 -6.95 -19.14
N VAL A 123 7.17 -6.22 -18.58
CA VAL A 123 7.26 -5.95 -17.14
C VAL A 123 5.95 -5.36 -16.57
N PRO A 124 5.31 -4.35 -17.20
CA PRO A 124 4.05 -3.82 -16.69
C PRO A 124 2.94 -4.87 -16.60
N ARG A 125 2.89 -5.80 -17.56
CA ARG A 125 1.89 -6.86 -17.57
C ARG A 125 2.09 -7.87 -16.45
N ARG A 126 3.33 -8.24 -16.16
CA ARG A 126 3.69 -9.09 -15.00
C ARG A 126 3.29 -8.44 -13.68
N ILE A 127 3.55 -7.14 -13.53
CA ILE A 127 3.16 -6.37 -12.32
C ILE A 127 1.64 -6.27 -12.22
N SER A 128 0.93 -6.02 -13.32
CA SER A 128 -0.53 -6.01 -13.32
C SER A 128 -1.12 -7.35 -12.86
N ARG A 129 -0.50 -8.48 -13.24
CA ARG A 129 -0.91 -9.80 -12.76
C ARG A 129 -0.69 -9.96 -11.25
N VAL A 130 0.42 -9.47 -10.72
CA VAL A 130 0.67 -9.45 -9.26
C VAL A 130 -0.39 -8.63 -8.53
N ILE A 131 -0.71 -7.43 -9.03
CA ILE A 131 -1.77 -6.60 -8.45
C ILE A 131 -3.13 -7.29 -8.49
N GLN A 132 -3.45 -7.97 -9.60
CA GLN A 132 -4.67 -8.75 -9.71
C GLN A 132 -4.70 -9.90 -8.70
N HIS A 133 -3.61 -10.65 -8.57
CA HIS A 133 -3.53 -11.74 -7.59
C HIS A 133 -3.67 -11.24 -6.15
N LEU A 134 -3.07 -10.10 -5.80
CA LEU A 134 -3.28 -9.46 -4.50
C LEU A 134 -4.76 -9.08 -4.29
N ALA A 135 -5.44 -8.59 -5.33
CA ALA A 135 -6.87 -8.27 -5.27
C ALA A 135 -7.74 -9.53 -5.07
N GLU A 136 -7.38 -10.67 -5.66
CA GLU A 136 -8.02 -11.97 -5.43
C GLU A 136 -7.83 -12.43 -3.97
N CYS A 137 -6.70 -12.07 -3.35
CA CYS A 137 -6.45 -12.24 -1.92
C CYS A 137 -7.12 -11.17 -1.04
N GLU A 138 -8.03 -10.34 -1.57
CA GLU A 138 -8.67 -9.21 -0.88
C GLU A 138 -7.70 -8.12 -0.39
N ILE A 139 -6.52 -8.01 -1.01
CA ILE A 139 -5.52 -6.97 -0.74
C ILE A 139 -5.53 -5.97 -1.89
N ARG A 140 -5.95 -4.74 -1.62
CA ARG A 140 -5.89 -3.65 -2.59
C ARG A 140 -4.49 -3.06 -2.60
N ALA A 141 -3.78 -3.24 -3.70
CA ALA A 141 -2.44 -2.74 -3.88
C ALA A 141 -2.33 -1.86 -5.13
N GLN A 142 -1.29 -1.06 -5.13
CA GLN A 142 -0.85 -0.22 -6.25
C GLN A 142 0.61 -0.53 -6.55
N ALA A 143 1.06 -0.30 -7.76
CA ALA A 143 2.46 -0.50 -8.09
C ALA A 143 2.97 0.54 -9.08
N ALA A 144 4.26 0.84 -9.01
CA ALA A 144 4.91 1.62 -10.03
C ALA A 144 6.26 1.05 -10.44
N ILE A 145 6.62 1.34 -11.66
CA ILE A 145 7.89 0.98 -12.29
C ILE A 145 8.66 2.26 -12.57
N ALA A 146 9.92 2.33 -12.17
CA ALA A 146 10.76 3.50 -12.41
C ALA A 146 12.26 3.15 -12.52
N PRO A 147 13.10 4.09 -13.01
CA PRO A 147 14.56 3.88 -13.09
C PRO A 147 15.23 3.70 -11.73
N THR A 148 14.73 4.38 -10.68
CA THR A 148 15.31 4.33 -9.33
C THR A 148 14.30 3.82 -8.29
N PRO A 149 14.75 3.25 -7.16
CA PRO A 149 13.86 2.77 -6.10
C PRO A 149 13.00 3.91 -5.53
N ASP A 150 13.58 5.07 -5.24
CA ASP A 150 12.85 6.22 -4.69
C ASP A 150 11.73 6.69 -5.62
N THR A 151 12.05 6.84 -6.92
CA THR A 151 11.02 7.24 -7.91
C THR A 151 9.92 6.19 -8.01
N SER A 152 10.25 4.90 -7.96
CA SER A 152 9.24 3.83 -7.98
C SER A 152 8.34 3.87 -6.74
N LEU A 153 8.90 4.19 -5.58
CA LEU A 153 8.15 4.37 -4.33
C LEU A 153 7.18 5.55 -4.42
N PHE A 154 7.65 6.74 -4.84
CA PHE A 154 6.78 7.90 -5.01
C PHE A 154 5.69 7.66 -6.04
N ALA A 155 6.04 7.07 -7.17
CA ALA A 155 5.09 6.76 -8.23
C ALA A 155 4.04 5.72 -7.78
N ALA A 156 4.40 4.75 -6.92
CA ALA A 156 3.47 3.76 -6.39
C ALA A 156 2.35 4.40 -5.56
N HIS A 157 2.64 5.47 -4.81
CA HIS A 157 1.62 6.21 -4.06
C HIS A 157 0.61 6.93 -4.96
N LEU A 158 0.99 7.26 -6.20
CA LEU A 158 0.16 7.95 -7.19
C LEU A 158 -0.48 7.01 -8.21
N ALA A 159 -0.05 5.75 -8.24
CA ALA A 159 -0.52 4.75 -9.21
C ALA A 159 -2.02 4.45 -9.10
N ARG A 160 -2.65 4.04 -10.25
CA ARG A 160 -4.07 3.67 -10.33
C ARG A 160 -4.30 2.59 -11.41
N PRO A 161 -4.14 1.30 -11.16
CA PRO A 161 -3.38 0.66 -10.08
C PRO A 161 -1.89 0.53 -10.40
N VAL A 162 -1.46 0.65 -11.67
CA VAL A 162 -0.06 0.53 -12.10
C VAL A 162 0.36 1.77 -12.86
N LEU A 163 1.52 2.31 -12.53
CA LEU A 163 2.14 3.46 -13.18
C LEU A 163 3.55 3.11 -13.64
N GLN A 164 3.89 3.46 -14.88
CA GLN A 164 5.25 3.36 -15.39
C GLN A 164 5.84 4.76 -15.57
N VAL A 165 7.02 4.98 -15.01
CA VAL A 165 7.79 6.22 -15.11
C VAL A 165 9.07 5.91 -15.90
N GLU A 166 9.25 6.57 -17.04
CA GLU A 166 10.44 6.40 -17.88
C GLU A 166 11.55 7.38 -17.48
N ASP A 167 11.17 8.64 -17.27
CA ASP A 167 12.06 9.71 -16.81
C ASP A 167 11.65 10.20 -15.42
N ALA A 168 12.53 9.96 -14.45
CA ALA A 168 12.31 10.36 -13.06
C ALA A 168 12.23 11.89 -12.90
N LYS A 169 13.03 12.64 -13.67
CA LYS A 169 13.08 14.10 -13.58
C LYS A 169 11.80 14.72 -14.13
N GLU A 170 11.34 14.26 -15.27
CA GLU A 170 10.09 14.71 -15.89
C GLU A 170 8.88 14.40 -15.00
N PHE A 171 8.87 13.22 -14.39
CA PHE A 171 7.81 12.78 -13.47
C PHE A 171 7.77 13.62 -12.18
N LEU A 172 8.93 13.91 -11.58
CA LEU A 172 9.00 14.60 -10.28
C LEU A 172 8.83 16.12 -10.42
N ALA A 173 9.23 16.73 -11.55
CA ALA A 173 9.24 18.17 -11.74
C ALA A 173 7.88 18.87 -11.49
N PRO A 174 6.71 18.33 -11.92
CA PRO A 174 5.42 18.95 -11.67
C PRO A 174 4.84 18.68 -10.29
N LEU A 175 5.45 17.77 -9.49
CA LEU A 175 4.90 17.38 -8.19
C LEU A 175 5.18 18.48 -7.14
N PRO A 176 4.15 18.87 -6.35
CA PRO A 176 4.37 19.77 -5.23
C PRO A 176 5.30 19.10 -4.19
N ILE A 177 6.17 19.90 -3.57
CA ILE A 177 7.17 19.41 -2.62
C ILE A 177 6.53 18.71 -1.41
N GLU A 178 5.29 19.08 -1.06
CA GLU A 178 4.50 18.46 -0.01
C GLU A 178 4.12 17.01 -0.34
N THR A 179 4.08 16.64 -1.62
CA THR A 179 3.82 15.27 -2.06
C THR A 179 5.00 14.36 -1.72
N LEU A 180 6.23 14.89 -1.81
CA LEU A 180 7.45 14.19 -1.43
C LEU A 180 7.51 13.95 0.10
N GLY A 181 7.02 14.93 0.89
CA GLY A 181 6.95 14.81 2.36
C GLY A 181 5.91 13.80 2.83
N LYS A 182 4.77 13.69 2.17
CA LYS A 182 3.71 12.73 2.54
C LYS A 182 4.12 11.26 2.37
N GLY A 183 4.97 10.98 1.38
CA GLY A 183 5.52 9.64 1.19
C GLY A 183 6.49 9.23 2.31
N LEU A 184 7.23 10.19 2.87
CA LEU A 184 8.23 9.96 3.93
C LEU A 184 7.65 10.05 5.34
N LEU A 185 6.60 10.86 5.58
CA LEU A 185 6.04 11.13 6.91
C LEU A 185 4.92 10.15 7.33
N SER A 186 4.48 9.24 6.48
CA SER A 186 3.57 8.17 6.91
C SER A 186 4.27 7.04 7.68
N TRP A 187 5.56 7.23 8.01
CA TRP A 187 6.46 6.27 8.65
C TRP A 187 6.67 6.53 10.16
N CYS A 188 6.13 7.65 10.71
CA CYS A 188 6.15 7.97 12.14
C CYS A 188 4.77 7.83 12.76
#